data_37bf3b5dd8eb47b6f1d08e37101fe58b
#
_entry.id   37bf3b5dd8eb47b6f1d08e37101fe58b
#
_cell.length_a   1.000
_cell.length_b   1.000
_cell.length_c   1.000
_cell.angle_alpha   90.00
_cell.angle_beta   90.00
_cell.angle_gamma   90.00
#
_symmetry.space_group_name_H-M   'P 1'
#
loop_
_entity.id
_entity.type
_entity.pdbx_description
1 polymer ?
#
loop_
_entity_poly.entity_id
_entity_poly.type
_entity_poly.pdbx_seq_one_letter_code
_entity_poly.pdbx_strand_id
1 'polypeptide(L)'
;VTGGMAAVNNVYGKLQDTDQFILTLELKTKVFYDRLAEAIDLMREIVMTSDFTDAKRLYEILAEGKSRMQAQMTSGGHSVAAGRALSYGSIPGAVSEEISGIPFYRLITDLEAHFDEKKEELVEILQTLVKMIFRPENLMVDFVGEEKAVALLDAPVEAFKAALYMENVEKEHYIPEISRKNEGFLTSGQVNYVC
;
A
#
# COMPACT_ATOMS: atom_id res chain seq x y z
N VAL A 1 14.93 1.38 -18.99
CA VAL A 1 14.70 2.77 -18.56
C VAL A 1 14.93 2.90 -17.06
N THR A 2 14.38 2.05 -16.22
CA THR A 2 14.50 2.09 -14.77
C THR A 2 15.30 0.91 -14.23
N GLY A 3 15.96 1.08 -13.06
CA GLY A 3 16.59 0.01 -12.30
C GLY A 3 15.60 -0.86 -11.52
N GLY A 4 14.32 -0.60 -11.69
CA GLY A 4 13.18 -1.23 -11.03
C GLY A 4 12.18 -0.16 -10.57
N MET A 5 10.92 -0.56 -10.44
CA MET A 5 9.86 0.27 -9.89
C MET A 5 9.15 -0.51 -8.79
N ALA A 6 8.82 0.13 -7.69
CA ALA A 6 8.15 -0.51 -6.57
C ALA A 6 6.98 0.36 -6.09
N ALA A 7 5.90 -0.29 -5.66
CA ALA A 7 4.82 0.33 -4.93
C ALA A 7 4.83 -0.20 -3.48
N VAL A 8 4.80 0.71 -2.52
CA VAL A 8 4.90 0.36 -1.09
C VAL A 8 3.93 1.22 -0.29
N ASN A 9 3.19 0.59 0.62
CA ASN A 9 2.41 1.30 1.64
C ASN A 9 3.28 1.53 2.88
N ASN A 10 3.26 2.77 3.39
CA ASN A 10 3.95 3.11 4.63
C ASN A 10 3.03 3.87 5.58
N VAL A 11 3.20 3.61 6.87
CA VAL A 11 2.54 4.35 7.95
C VAL A 11 3.62 5.08 8.74
N TYR A 12 3.60 6.41 8.68
CA TYR A 12 4.52 7.27 9.40
C TYR A 12 3.84 7.85 10.63
N GLY A 13 4.26 7.45 11.81
CA GLY A 13 3.84 8.08 13.07
C GLY A 13 4.57 9.41 13.30
N LYS A 14 3.92 10.34 13.98
CA LYS A 14 4.56 11.61 14.39
C LYS A 14 5.28 11.44 15.73
N LEU A 15 6.52 11.91 15.82
CA LEU A 15 7.34 11.76 17.02
C LEU A 15 6.77 12.49 18.25
N GLN A 16 6.11 13.63 18.04
CA GLN A 16 5.56 14.47 19.10
C GLN A 16 4.10 14.19 19.43
N ASP A 17 3.40 13.42 18.59
CA ASP A 17 2.00 13.05 18.76
C ASP A 17 1.81 11.64 18.23
N THR A 18 1.85 10.68 19.14
CA THR A 18 1.81 9.25 18.84
C THR A 18 0.48 8.77 18.28
N ASP A 19 -0.57 9.59 18.38
CA ASP A 19 -1.89 9.28 17.87
C ASP A 19 -2.08 9.78 16.43
N GLN A 20 -1.15 10.60 15.93
CA GLN A 20 -1.17 11.06 14.55
C GLN A 20 -0.26 10.22 13.66
N PHE A 21 -0.76 9.95 12.46
CA PHE A 21 -0.01 9.22 11.44
C PHE A 21 -0.28 9.80 10.04
N ILE A 22 0.59 9.44 9.12
CA ILE A 22 0.40 9.66 7.68
C ILE A 22 0.50 8.29 7.02
N LEU A 23 -0.55 7.90 6.30
CA LEU A 23 -0.55 6.72 5.45
C LEU A 23 -0.21 7.14 4.02
N THR A 24 0.80 6.52 3.43
CA THR A 24 1.23 6.80 2.06
C THR A 24 1.20 5.55 1.20
N LEU A 25 0.83 5.72 -0.08
CA LEU A 25 1.15 4.79 -1.15
C LEU A 25 2.30 5.39 -1.95
N GLU A 26 3.48 4.80 -1.86
CA GLU A 26 4.70 5.33 -2.44
C GLU A 26 5.06 4.57 -3.70
N LEU A 27 5.14 5.27 -4.83
CA LEU A 27 5.74 4.77 -6.05
C LEU A 27 7.20 5.19 -6.09
N LYS A 28 8.11 4.22 -6.09
CA LYS A 28 9.56 4.44 -6.02
C LYS A 28 10.24 3.91 -7.26
N THR A 29 11.18 4.69 -7.78
CA THR A 29 12.07 4.22 -8.84
C THR A 29 13.45 4.83 -8.70
N LYS A 30 14.45 4.20 -9.32
CA LYS A 30 15.81 4.69 -9.41
C LYS A 30 16.21 4.72 -10.87
N VAL A 31 16.57 5.90 -11.36
CA VAL A 31 16.86 6.13 -12.79
C VAL A 31 18.05 7.06 -12.97
N PHE A 32 18.64 7.05 -14.16
CA PHE A 32 19.58 8.08 -14.58
C PHE A 32 18.85 9.39 -14.90
N TYR A 33 19.53 10.52 -14.81
CA TYR A 33 18.94 11.84 -14.99
C TYR A 33 18.33 12.04 -16.38
N ASP A 34 18.95 11.51 -17.44
CA ASP A 34 18.45 11.55 -18.81
C ASP A 34 17.17 10.72 -19.03
N ARG A 35 16.78 9.90 -18.03
CA ARG A 35 15.57 9.05 -18.06
C ARG A 35 14.52 9.46 -17.03
N LEU A 36 14.71 10.58 -16.36
CA LEU A 36 13.83 11.01 -15.28
C LEU A 36 12.41 11.29 -15.77
N ALA A 37 12.26 12.03 -16.87
CA ALA A 37 10.96 12.32 -17.44
C ALA A 37 10.20 11.05 -17.89
N GLU A 38 10.90 10.11 -18.55
CA GLU A 38 10.33 8.82 -18.96
C GLU A 38 9.87 7.99 -17.73
N ALA A 39 10.62 8.04 -16.63
CA ALA A 39 10.28 7.30 -15.42
C ALA A 39 9.02 7.86 -14.74
N ILE A 40 8.88 9.19 -14.68
CA ILE A 40 7.67 9.84 -14.16
C ILE A 40 6.47 9.57 -15.06
N ASP A 41 6.67 9.56 -16.37
CA ASP A 41 5.60 9.25 -17.34
C ASP A 41 5.13 7.79 -17.22
N LEU A 42 6.05 6.83 -17.00
CA LEU A 42 5.70 5.44 -16.70
C LEU A 42 4.92 5.31 -15.39
N MET A 43 5.29 6.05 -14.34
CA MET A 43 4.53 6.08 -13.09
C MET A 43 3.10 6.60 -13.33
N ARG A 44 2.97 7.68 -14.12
CA ARG A 44 1.68 8.25 -14.51
C ARG A 44 0.85 7.22 -15.28
N GLU A 45 1.43 6.53 -16.24
CA GLU A 45 0.76 5.48 -17.01
C GLU A 45 0.23 4.38 -16.09
N ILE A 46 1.08 3.84 -15.20
CA ILE A 46 0.67 2.81 -14.23
C ILE A 46 -0.52 3.29 -13.38
N VAL A 47 -0.46 4.51 -12.86
CA VAL A 47 -1.51 5.05 -11.99
C VAL A 47 -2.82 5.28 -12.73
N MET A 48 -2.75 5.78 -13.96
CA MET A 48 -3.93 6.28 -14.68
C MET A 48 -4.55 5.28 -15.65
N THR A 49 -3.80 4.24 -16.06
CA THR A 49 -4.25 3.31 -17.11
C THR A 49 -4.29 1.85 -16.67
N SER A 50 -4.00 1.54 -15.41
CA SER A 50 -4.12 0.17 -14.90
C SER A 50 -5.54 -0.35 -15.04
N ASP A 51 -5.68 -1.53 -15.65
CA ASP A 51 -6.96 -2.20 -15.84
C ASP A 51 -7.21 -3.20 -14.72
N PHE A 52 -8.27 -2.96 -13.94
CA PHE A 52 -8.71 -3.85 -12.87
C PHE A 52 -9.77 -4.86 -13.30
N THR A 53 -10.17 -4.87 -14.58
CA THR A 53 -11.24 -5.76 -15.08
C THR A 53 -10.73 -7.16 -15.47
N ASP A 54 -9.42 -7.37 -15.54
CA ASP A 54 -8.84 -8.70 -15.76
C ASP A 54 -9.00 -9.59 -14.52
N ALA A 55 -10.15 -10.25 -14.44
CA ALA A 55 -10.51 -11.12 -13.31
C ALA A 55 -9.49 -12.25 -13.10
N LYS A 56 -8.91 -12.80 -14.17
CA LYS A 56 -7.90 -13.84 -14.04
C LYS A 56 -6.65 -13.31 -13.36
N ARG A 57 -6.19 -12.13 -13.77
CA ARG A 57 -5.01 -11.49 -13.19
C ARG A 57 -5.24 -11.07 -11.74
N LEU A 58 -6.42 -10.56 -11.41
CA LEU A 58 -6.80 -10.25 -10.03
C LEU A 58 -6.75 -11.49 -9.14
N TYR A 59 -7.32 -12.61 -9.59
CA TYR A 59 -7.25 -13.86 -8.84
C TYR A 59 -5.81 -14.32 -8.61
N GLU A 60 -4.95 -14.29 -9.64
CA GLU A 60 -3.55 -14.65 -9.54
C GLU A 60 -2.81 -13.79 -8.49
N ILE A 61 -3.08 -12.46 -8.46
CA ILE A 61 -2.50 -11.53 -7.48
C ILE A 61 -2.95 -11.87 -6.05
N LEU A 62 -4.25 -12.18 -5.85
CA LEU A 62 -4.77 -12.58 -4.53
C LEU A 62 -4.13 -13.88 -4.06
N ALA A 63 -4.06 -14.89 -4.92
CA ALA A 63 -3.48 -16.20 -4.59
C ALA A 63 -1.97 -16.09 -4.28
N GLU A 64 -1.23 -15.31 -5.06
CA GLU A 64 0.19 -15.03 -4.81
C GLU A 64 0.38 -14.27 -3.50
N GLY A 65 -0.42 -13.22 -3.25
CA GLY A 65 -0.39 -12.43 -2.04
C GLY A 65 -0.65 -13.27 -0.79
N LYS A 66 -1.69 -14.11 -0.80
CA LYS A 66 -2.00 -15.07 0.26
C LYS A 66 -0.83 -16.02 0.52
N SER A 67 -0.28 -16.63 -0.53
CA SER A 67 0.83 -17.59 -0.40
C SER A 67 2.08 -16.94 0.20
N ARG A 68 2.40 -15.72 -0.23
CA ARG A 68 3.52 -14.93 0.30
C ARG A 68 3.34 -14.60 1.79
N MET A 69 2.14 -14.19 2.20
CA MET A 69 1.86 -13.91 3.61
C MET A 69 1.89 -15.17 4.48
N GLN A 70 1.42 -16.31 3.99
CA GLN A 70 1.55 -17.60 4.69
C GLN A 70 3.02 -17.97 4.91
N ALA A 71 3.84 -17.83 3.88
CA ALA A 71 5.28 -18.07 3.99
C ALA A 71 5.94 -17.14 5.01
N GLN A 72 5.56 -15.86 5.03
CA GLN A 72 6.05 -14.87 5.99
C GLN A 72 5.63 -15.22 7.43
N MET A 73 4.40 -15.64 7.66
CA MET A 73 3.94 -16.08 8.99
C MET A 73 4.74 -17.28 9.53
N THR A 74 5.18 -18.14 8.63
CA THR A 74 5.98 -19.32 9.03
C THR A 74 7.45 -18.97 9.23
N SER A 75 8.06 -18.20 8.32
CA SER A 75 9.50 -17.89 8.34
C SER A 75 9.85 -16.67 9.20
N GLY A 76 8.95 -15.71 9.33
CA GLY A 76 9.10 -14.43 10.03
C GLY A 76 8.08 -14.21 11.14
N GLY A 77 7.57 -15.26 11.77
CA GLY A 77 6.49 -15.20 12.75
C GLY A 77 6.76 -14.27 13.93
N HIS A 78 8.04 -14.09 14.31
CA HIS A 78 8.43 -13.09 15.33
C HIS A 78 8.06 -11.65 14.92
N SER A 79 8.26 -11.29 13.67
CA SER A 79 7.92 -9.97 13.16
C SER A 79 6.40 -9.78 13.08
N VAL A 80 5.67 -10.83 12.68
CA VAL A 80 4.21 -10.82 12.64
C VAL A 80 3.64 -10.68 14.06
N ALA A 81 4.17 -11.43 15.03
CA ALA A 81 3.76 -11.34 16.43
C ALA A 81 4.05 -9.95 17.02
N ALA A 82 5.24 -9.40 16.75
CA ALA A 82 5.61 -8.06 17.22
C ALA A 82 4.72 -6.96 16.59
N GLY A 83 4.45 -7.01 15.28
CA GLY A 83 3.52 -6.09 14.61
C GLY A 83 2.12 -6.15 15.20
N ARG A 84 1.62 -7.37 15.47
CA ARG A 84 0.33 -7.58 16.09
C ARG A 84 0.28 -7.03 17.52
N ALA A 85 1.32 -7.26 18.33
CA ALA A 85 1.40 -6.71 19.69
C ALA A 85 1.44 -5.17 19.67
N LEU A 86 2.16 -4.56 18.74
CA LEU A 86 2.23 -3.11 18.57
C LEU A 86 0.86 -2.49 18.26
N SER A 87 0.02 -3.19 17.50
CA SER A 87 -1.33 -2.73 17.16
C SER A 87 -2.29 -2.59 18.35
N TYR A 88 -1.96 -3.19 19.48
CA TYR A 88 -2.78 -3.10 20.71
C TYR A 88 -2.55 -1.82 21.52
N GLY A 89 -1.51 -1.05 21.21
CA GLY A 89 -1.15 0.12 21.99
C GLY A 89 -0.75 1.35 21.18
N SER A 90 -0.89 1.29 19.85
CA SER A 90 -0.43 2.35 18.95
C SER A 90 -1.37 2.48 17.76
N ILE A 91 -1.87 3.69 17.50
CA ILE A 91 -2.71 3.98 16.32
C ILE A 91 -1.96 3.70 15.01
N PRO A 92 -0.72 4.20 14.80
CA PRO A 92 0.05 3.82 13.62
C PRO A 92 0.27 2.31 13.49
N GLY A 93 0.48 1.62 14.62
CA GLY A 93 0.59 0.15 14.66
C GLY A 93 -0.70 -0.54 14.24
N ALA A 94 -1.85 -0.07 14.71
CA ALA A 94 -3.15 -0.60 14.32
C ALA A 94 -3.42 -0.41 12.83
N VAL A 95 -3.14 0.78 12.28
CA VAL A 95 -3.26 1.06 10.83
C VAL A 95 -2.33 0.16 10.01
N SER A 96 -1.08 0.00 10.44
CA SER A 96 -0.12 -0.88 9.76
C SER A 96 -0.58 -2.33 9.75
N GLU A 97 -1.14 -2.80 10.87
CA GLU A 97 -1.70 -4.16 11.00
C GLU A 97 -2.91 -4.37 10.08
N GLU A 98 -3.80 -3.37 9.95
CA GLU A 98 -4.97 -3.40 9.06
C GLU A 98 -4.57 -3.56 7.58
N ILE A 99 -3.55 -2.84 7.13
CA ILE A 99 -3.17 -2.80 5.71
C ILE A 99 -2.15 -3.86 5.30
N SER A 100 -1.48 -4.53 6.25
CA SER A 100 -0.39 -5.47 5.93
C SER A 100 -0.29 -6.68 6.87
N GLY A 101 -1.05 -6.70 7.96
CA GLY A 101 -1.00 -7.75 8.98
C GLY A 101 -2.05 -8.84 8.81
N ILE A 102 -2.46 -9.41 9.93
CA ILE A 102 -3.42 -10.53 9.99
C ILE A 102 -4.81 -10.14 9.45
N PRO A 103 -5.38 -8.95 9.73
CA PRO A 103 -6.64 -8.53 9.11
C PRO A 103 -6.57 -8.54 7.59
N PHE A 104 -5.49 -7.99 7.01
CA PHE A 104 -5.29 -8.00 5.56
C PHE A 104 -5.15 -9.43 5.00
N TYR A 105 -4.41 -10.30 5.68
CA TYR A 105 -4.33 -11.72 5.30
C TYR A 105 -5.70 -12.40 5.26
N ARG A 106 -6.55 -12.13 6.26
CA ARG A 106 -7.92 -12.66 6.31
C ARG A 106 -8.77 -12.14 5.15
N LEU A 107 -8.66 -10.85 4.85
CA LEU A 107 -9.35 -10.21 3.73
C LEU A 107 -8.97 -10.88 2.40
N ILE A 108 -7.68 -10.99 2.08
CA ILE A 108 -7.26 -11.60 0.81
C ILE A 108 -7.57 -13.11 0.75
N THR A 109 -7.59 -13.79 1.89
CA THR A 109 -7.99 -15.21 1.96
C THR A 109 -9.47 -15.37 1.66
N ASP A 110 -10.32 -14.49 2.20
CA ASP A 110 -11.76 -14.49 1.95
C ASP A 110 -12.09 -14.10 0.51
N LEU A 111 -11.43 -13.06 -0.01
CA LEU A 111 -11.59 -12.64 -1.41
C LEU A 111 -11.17 -13.74 -2.40
N GLU A 112 -10.08 -14.44 -2.13
CA GLU A 112 -9.62 -15.55 -2.97
C GLU A 112 -10.60 -16.74 -2.92
N ALA A 113 -11.09 -17.09 -1.73
CA ALA A 113 -12.01 -18.23 -1.54
C ALA A 113 -13.39 -17.99 -2.17
N HIS A 114 -13.85 -16.74 -2.22
CA HIS A 114 -15.16 -16.34 -2.76
C HIS A 114 -15.02 -15.45 -4.00
N PHE A 115 -13.96 -15.63 -4.76
CA PHE A 115 -13.59 -14.71 -5.84
C PHE A 115 -14.68 -14.53 -6.88
N ASP A 116 -15.30 -15.62 -7.34
CA ASP A 116 -16.33 -15.57 -8.37
C ASP A 116 -17.57 -14.77 -7.94
N GLU A 117 -17.84 -14.74 -6.63
CA GLU A 117 -18.98 -14.01 -6.06
C GLU A 117 -18.66 -12.52 -5.82
N LYS A 118 -17.37 -12.20 -5.56
CA LYS A 118 -16.92 -10.86 -5.10
C LYS A 118 -16.15 -10.07 -6.14
N LYS A 119 -15.83 -10.63 -7.29
CA LYS A 119 -14.94 -10.00 -8.27
C LYS A 119 -15.46 -8.68 -8.82
N GLU A 120 -16.76 -8.54 -9.08
CA GLU A 120 -17.34 -7.30 -9.58
C GLU A 120 -17.24 -6.19 -8.51
N GLU A 121 -17.63 -6.50 -7.27
CA GLU A 121 -17.50 -5.58 -6.14
C GLU A 121 -16.05 -5.18 -5.90
N LEU A 122 -15.12 -6.13 -5.98
CA LEU A 122 -13.68 -5.87 -5.84
C LEU A 122 -13.17 -4.88 -6.90
N VAL A 123 -13.58 -5.06 -8.16
CA VAL A 123 -13.22 -4.14 -9.26
C VAL A 123 -13.75 -2.74 -8.98
N GLU A 124 -15.00 -2.59 -8.57
CA GLU A 124 -15.61 -1.29 -8.23
C GLU A 124 -14.87 -0.61 -7.07
N ILE A 125 -14.52 -1.36 -6.03
CA ILE A 125 -13.76 -0.85 -4.89
C ILE A 125 -12.36 -0.39 -5.35
N LEU A 126 -11.64 -1.17 -6.14
CA LEU A 126 -10.32 -0.80 -6.63
C LEU A 126 -10.36 0.45 -7.50
N GLN A 127 -11.32 0.57 -8.40
CA GLN A 127 -11.52 1.78 -9.22
C GLN A 127 -11.86 3.00 -8.38
N THR A 128 -12.64 2.82 -7.32
CA THR A 128 -12.97 3.89 -6.37
C THR A 128 -11.74 4.34 -5.60
N LEU A 129 -10.96 3.38 -5.06
CA LEU A 129 -9.71 3.67 -4.34
C LEU A 129 -8.71 4.44 -5.19
N VAL A 130 -8.55 4.08 -6.46
CA VAL A 130 -7.67 4.81 -7.39
C VAL A 130 -8.07 6.28 -7.49
N LYS A 131 -9.36 6.57 -7.64
CA LYS A 131 -9.88 7.96 -7.71
C LYS A 131 -9.74 8.72 -6.39
N MET A 132 -9.81 8.02 -5.26
CA MET A 132 -9.64 8.62 -3.94
C MET A 132 -8.19 8.90 -3.58
N ILE A 133 -7.27 8.04 -4.00
CA ILE A 133 -5.84 8.13 -3.64
C ILE A 133 -5.10 9.07 -4.58
N PHE A 134 -5.26 8.90 -5.90
CA PHE A 134 -4.46 9.60 -6.91
C PHE A 134 -5.04 10.95 -7.28
N ARG A 135 -4.84 11.91 -6.39
CA ARG A 135 -5.37 13.27 -6.45
C ARG A 135 -4.26 14.31 -6.30
N PRO A 136 -4.37 15.50 -6.92
CA PRO A 136 -3.36 16.54 -6.80
C PRO A 136 -3.05 16.94 -5.36
N GLU A 137 -4.06 17.01 -4.51
CA GLU A 137 -3.93 17.37 -3.09
C GLU A 137 -3.26 16.29 -2.22
N ASN A 138 -3.18 15.06 -2.71
CA ASN A 138 -2.53 13.95 -2.04
C ASN A 138 -1.10 13.72 -2.57
N LEU A 139 -0.72 14.40 -3.66
CA LEU A 139 0.58 14.18 -4.29
C LEU A 139 1.70 14.82 -3.45
N MET A 140 2.65 14.00 -3.06
CA MET A 140 3.93 14.42 -2.52
C MET A 140 5.05 13.82 -3.38
N VAL A 141 6.01 14.65 -3.76
CA VAL A 141 7.18 14.23 -4.54
C VAL A 141 8.42 14.36 -3.68
N ASP A 142 9.11 13.24 -3.48
CA ASP A 142 10.40 13.20 -2.81
C ASP A 142 11.49 12.81 -3.83
N PHE A 143 12.51 13.64 -3.93
CA PHE A 143 13.59 13.44 -4.89
C PHE A 143 14.95 13.50 -4.20
N VAL A 144 15.73 12.45 -4.38
CA VAL A 144 17.11 12.37 -3.93
C VAL A 144 18.04 12.31 -5.14
N GLY A 145 18.84 13.35 -5.33
CA GLY A 145 19.74 13.45 -6.48
C GLY A 145 20.63 14.68 -6.43
N GLU A 146 21.32 14.96 -7.52
CA GLU A 146 22.13 16.17 -7.64
C GLU A 146 21.26 17.40 -7.90
N GLU A 147 21.65 18.55 -7.37
CA GLU A 147 20.91 19.82 -7.49
C GLU A 147 20.54 20.17 -8.94
N LYS A 148 21.45 19.92 -9.90
CA LYS A 148 21.20 20.16 -11.32
C LYS A 148 20.03 19.34 -11.90
N ALA A 149 19.65 18.23 -11.25
CA ALA A 149 18.55 17.39 -11.73
C ALA A 149 17.19 17.85 -11.19
N VAL A 150 17.15 18.72 -10.18
CA VAL A 150 15.88 19.25 -9.63
C VAL A 150 15.08 19.98 -10.72
N ALA A 151 15.72 20.81 -11.52
CA ALA A 151 15.07 21.53 -12.63
C ALA A 151 14.46 20.60 -13.72
N LEU A 152 14.89 19.34 -13.77
CA LEU A 152 14.33 18.34 -14.71
C LEU A 152 13.00 17.75 -14.22
N LEU A 153 12.63 17.98 -12.95
CA LEU A 153 11.40 17.47 -12.34
C LEU A 153 10.18 18.32 -12.70
N ASP A 154 10.32 19.64 -12.83
CA ASP A 154 9.20 20.57 -12.86
C ASP A 154 8.15 20.18 -13.91
N ALA A 155 8.54 20.06 -15.18
CA ALA A 155 7.60 19.76 -16.25
C ALA A 155 6.99 18.35 -16.17
N PRO A 156 7.75 17.26 -15.91
CA PRO A 156 7.17 15.92 -15.72
C PRO A 156 6.24 15.82 -14.51
N VAL A 157 6.56 16.46 -13.39
CA VAL A 157 5.73 16.45 -12.18
C VAL A 157 4.43 17.23 -12.41
N GLU A 158 4.48 18.40 -13.03
CA GLU A 158 3.27 19.15 -13.36
C GLU A 158 2.38 18.40 -14.37
N ALA A 159 2.95 17.70 -15.33
CA ALA A 159 2.20 16.84 -16.25
C ALA A 159 1.56 15.65 -15.52
N PHE A 160 2.28 15.03 -14.58
CA PHE A 160 1.74 13.98 -13.72
C PHE A 160 0.56 14.50 -12.90
N LYS A 161 0.76 15.62 -12.19
CA LYS A 161 -0.26 16.24 -11.34
C LYS A 161 -1.53 16.63 -12.11
N ALA A 162 -1.38 17.16 -13.32
CA ALA A 162 -2.50 17.55 -14.18
C ALA A 162 -3.34 16.35 -14.67
N ALA A 163 -2.78 15.15 -14.68
CA ALA A 163 -3.48 13.93 -15.06
C ALA A 163 -4.29 13.29 -13.93
N LEU A 164 -4.05 13.69 -12.67
CA LEU A 164 -4.71 13.11 -11.51
C LEU A 164 -6.20 13.45 -11.41
N TYR A 165 -6.95 12.66 -10.64
CA TYR A 165 -8.39 12.82 -10.48
C TYR A 165 -8.74 14.08 -9.68
N MET A 166 -9.66 14.91 -10.19
CA MET A 166 -10.09 16.18 -9.58
C MET A 166 -11.55 16.17 -9.10
N GLU A 167 -12.24 15.04 -9.25
CA GLU A 167 -13.62 14.90 -8.79
C GLU A 167 -13.72 15.15 -7.28
N ASN A 168 -14.82 15.76 -6.83
CA ASN A 168 -14.98 16.02 -5.40
C ASN A 168 -15.19 14.71 -4.64
N VAL A 169 -14.37 14.45 -3.62
CA VAL A 169 -14.47 13.27 -2.75
C VAL A 169 -14.66 13.76 -1.32
N GLU A 170 -15.69 13.25 -0.65
CA GLU A 170 -15.90 13.49 0.76
C GLU A 170 -14.76 12.81 1.56
N LYS A 171 -14.08 13.61 2.38
CA LYS A 171 -12.97 13.11 3.21
C LYS A 171 -13.52 12.59 4.52
N GLU A 172 -13.39 11.32 4.76
CA GLU A 172 -13.64 10.70 6.06
C GLU A 172 -12.34 10.61 6.86
N HIS A 173 -12.46 10.78 8.16
CA HIS A 173 -11.34 10.62 9.07
C HIS A 173 -11.46 9.27 9.77
N TYR A 174 -10.65 8.31 9.34
CA TYR A 174 -10.62 6.99 9.92
C TYR A 174 -9.58 6.91 11.04
N ILE A 175 -10.02 6.52 12.23
CA ILE A 175 -9.14 6.20 13.35
C ILE A 175 -9.47 4.76 13.78
N PRO A 176 -8.52 3.82 13.70
CA PRO A 176 -8.78 2.45 14.12
C PRO A 176 -9.02 2.38 15.63
N GLU A 177 -9.90 1.48 16.04
CA GLU A 177 -10.11 1.19 17.44
C GLU A 177 -8.94 0.37 17.99
N ILE A 178 -8.30 0.90 19.04
CA ILE A 178 -7.24 0.19 19.75
C ILE A 178 -7.87 -0.66 20.84
N SER A 179 -7.69 -1.98 20.75
CA SER A 179 -8.14 -2.90 21.80
C SER A 179 -7.09 -3.96 22.08
N ARG A 180 -6.76 -4.16 23.36
CA ARG A 180 -5.91 -5.26 23.77
C ARG A 180 -6.67 -6.58 23.66
N LYS A 181 -6.08 -7.55 22.97
CA LYS A 181 -6.65 -8.88 22.81
C LYS A 181 -5.67 -9.91 23.39
N ASN A 182 -6.21 -10.91 24.05
CA ASN A 182 -5.46 -12.09 24.43
C ASN A 182 -5.77 -13.17 23.39
N GLU A 183 -4.90 -13.30 22.38
CA GLU A 183 -5.14 -14.18 21.25
C GLU A 183 -3.86 -14.92 20.84
N GLY A 184 -4.04 -16.08 20.21
CA GLY A 184 -2.96 -16.88 19.65
C GLY A 184 -3.30 -17.30 18.22
N PHE A 185 -2.29 -17.33 17.36
CA PHE A 185 -2.43 -17.77 15.98
C PHE A 185 -1.68 -19.08 15.78
N LEU A 186 -2.38 -20.09 15.26
CA LEU A 186 -1.81 -21.38 14.92
C LEU A 186 -1.30 -21.36 13.49
N THR A 187 -0.07 -21.81 13.29
CA THR A 187 0.52 -22.07 11.99
C THR A 187 0.98 -23.52 11.88
N SER A 188 1.33 -23.97 10.69
CA SER A 188 1.95 -25.29 10.49
C SER A 188 3.41 -25.36 10.97
N GLY A 189 3.97 -24.26 11.47
CA GLY A 189 5.34 -24.17 11.97
C GLY A 189 5.51 -24.89 13.30
N GLN A 190 6.73 -25.40 13.55
CA GLN A 190 7.09 -26.06 14.82
C GLN A 190 7.63 -25.07 15.87
N VAL A 191 7.80 -23.80 15.49
CA VAL A 191 8.35 -22.75 16.36
C VAL A 191 7.23 -21.84 16.83
N ASN A 192 7.23 -21.51 18.13
CA ASN A 192 6.30 -20.58 18.73
C ASN A 192 6.97 -19.22 18.91
N TYR A 193 6.25 -18.15 18.60
CA TYR A 193 6.67 -16.77 18.81
C TYR A 193 5.70 -16.11 19.80
N VAL A 194 6.24 -15.45 20.81
CA VAL A 194 5.47 -14.75 21.86
C VAL A 194 5.99 -13.31 21.93
N CYS A 195 5.08 -12.33 21.92
CA CYS A 195 5.34 -10.91 22.09
C CYS A 195 4.37 -10.30 23.10
#